data_2c5fb1da25882493ee0335fab26bfe23
#
_entry.id   2c5fb1da25882493ee0335fab26bfe23
#
_cell.length_a   1.000
_cell.length_b   1.000
_cell.length_c   1.000
_cell.angle_alpha   90.00
_cell.angle_beta   90.00
_cell.angle_gamma   90.00
#
_symmetry.space_group_name_H-M   'P 1'
#
loop_
_entity.id
_entity.type
_entity.pdbx_description
1 polymer ?
#
loop_
_entity_poly.entity_id
_entity_poly.type
_entity_poly.pdbx_seq_one_letter_code
_entity_poly.pdbx_strand_id
1 'polypeptide(L)'
;NLDDLKVLAAIATIADIMPLKGANRLLVQDGLKLINKGRVVPGLRHLLRKLKLEEHITEDDFAFTIGPIINASGRLYDDGASSVLDIFVADWRDYQLPYKCGKLIDINEERKKRLRNAIDSIDLPTHKSTPLVIYDPDWGEGIVGLIAGKLCEKYHVPVIAFTRTKSGQLKGSGRSIPGIHLKNVLDSIPKDILIGYGGHEGAEGLSIKKENLKRFEKEFEKAC
;
A
#
# COMPACT_ATOMS: atom_id res chain seq x y z
N ASN A 1 12.07 21.42 12.80
CA ASN A 1 11.72 22.60 12.04
C ASN A 1 10.36 22.40 11.35
N LEU A 2 9.51 23.44 11.30
CA LEU A 2 8.18 23.35 10.70
C LEU A 2 8.23 23.03 9.19
N ASP A 3 9.23 23.55 8.49
CA ASP A 3 9.43 23.30 7.06
C ASP A 3 9.68 21.81 6.77
N ASP A 4 10.49 21.16 7.60
CA ASP A 4 10.78 19.74 7.47
C ASP A 4 9.51 18.88 7.65
N LEU A 5 8.65 19.25 8.62
CA LEU A 5 7.38 18.58 8.86
C LEU A 5 6.40 18.78 7.70
N LYS A 6 6.37 19.97 7.08
CA LYS A 6 5.54 20.22 5.89
C LYS A 6 5.95 19.33 4.73
N VAL A 7 7.25 19.12 4.50
CA VAL A 7 7.72 18.21 3.43
C VAL A 7 7.29 16.78 3.70
N LEU A 8 7.47 16.28 4.93
CA LEU A 8 7.05 14.93 5.29
C LEU A 8 5.52 14.75 5.19
N ALA A 9 4.75 15.75 5.63
CA ALA A 9 3.30 15.74 5.51
C ALA A 9 2.82 15.77 4.05
N ALA A 10 3.51 16.51 3.17
CA ALA A 10 3.22 16.54 1.73
C ALA A 10 3.46 15.16 1.09
N ILE A 11 4.58 14.50 1.43
CA ILE A 11 4.87 13.14 0.97
C ILE A 11 3.79 12.17 1.45
N ALA A 12 3.42 12.23 2.74
CA ALA A 12 2.38 11.37 3.31
C ALA A 12 1.02 11.58 2.63
N THR A 13 0.64 12.84 2.37
CA THR A 13 -0.61 13.19 1.67
C THR A 13 -0.72 12.53 0.29
N ILE A 14 0.36 12.52 -0.47
CA ILE A 14 0.41 11.85 -1.79
C ILE A 14 0.49 10.34 -1.63
N ALA A 15 1.33 9.82 -0.72
CA ALA A 15 1.52 8.39 -0.52
C ALA A 15 0.25 7.65 -0.07
N ASP A 16 -0.63 8.36 0.66
CA ASP A 16 -1.94 7.84 1.12
C ASP A 16 -3.09 8.19 0.16
N ILE A 17 -2.78 8.74 -1.01
CA ILE A 17 -3.75 9.06 -2.06
C ILE A 17 -4.88 9.98 -1.53
N MET A 18 -4.52 10.91 -0.66
CA MET A 18 -5.49 11.87 -0.13
C MET A 18 -5.98 12.83 -1.22
N PRO A 19 -7.27 13.18 -1.24
CA PRO A 19 -7.78 14.15 -2.21
C PRO A 19 -7.04 15.48 -2.16
N LEU A 20 -6.46 15.91 -3.29
CA LEU A 20 -5.71 17.17 -3.41
C LEU A 20 -6.67 18.37 -3.55
N LYS A 21 -7.46 18.61 -2.51
CA LYS A 21 -8.40 19.72 -2.40
C LYS A 21 -8.08 20.57 -1.17
N GLY A 22 -8.38 21.87 -1.23
CA GLY A 22 -8.22 22.79 -0.10
C GLY A 22 -6.81 22.74 0.53
N ALA A 23 -6.74 22.46 1.82
CA ALA A 23 -5.50 22.45 2.60
C ALA A 23 -4.49 21.39 2.09
N ASN A 24 -4.94 20.21 1.67
CA ASN A 24 -4.05 19.16 1.16
C ASN A 24 -3.28 19.64 -0.08
N ARG A 25 -3.97 20.33 -1.01
CA ARG A 25 -3.33 20.87 -2.21
C ARG A 25 -2.27 21.91 -1.86
N LEU A 26 -2.56 22.82 -0.95
CA LEU A 26 -1.61 23.85 -0.50
C LEU A 26 -0.41 23.21 0.21
N LEU A 27 -0.66 22.23 1.07
CA LEU A 27 0.39 21.49 1.78
C LEU A 27 1.36 20.80 0.82
N VAL A 28 0.83 20.13 -0.21
CA VAL A 28 1.66 19.46 -1.23
C VAL A 28 2.45 20.48 -2.05
N GLN A 29 1.84 21.58 -2.46
CA GLN A 29 2.54 22.63 -3.19
C GLN A 29 3.67 23.27 -2.37
N ASP A 30 3.44 23.53 -1.08
CA ASP A 30 4.45 24.08 -0.19
C ASP A 30 5.56 23.07 0.09
N GLY A 31 5.22 21.80 0.30
CA GLY A 31 6.18 20.71 0.47
C GLY A 31 7.09 20.55 -0.74
N LEU A 32 6.54 20.60 -1.95
CA LEU A 32 7.31 20.54 -3.22
C LEU A 32 8.25 21.75 -3.37
N LYS A 33 7.80 22.96 -3.03
CA LYS A 33 8.67 24.17 -3.03
C LYS A 33 9.81 24.04 -2.03
N LEU A 34 9.54 23.50 -0.83
CA LEU A 34 10.54 23.37 0.23
C LEU A 34 11.57 22.27 -0.11
N ILE A 35 11.15 21.10 -0.60
CA ILE A 35 12.07 20.02 -0.95
C ILE A 35 13.00 20.45 -2.09
N ASN A 36 12.49 21.16 -3.09
CA ASN A 36 13.27 21.69 -4.21
C ASN A 36 14.22 22.84 -3.79
N LYS A 37 14.01 23.45 -2.62
CA LYS A 37 14.95 24.39 -1.97
C LYS A 37 15.93 23.67 -1.03
N GLY A 38 15.92 22.35 -0.98
CA GLY A 38 16.76 21.56 -0.09
C GLY A 38 16.36 21.64 1.41
N ARG A 39 15.13 22.10 1.72
CA ARG A 39 14.59 22.14 3.09
C ARG A 39 14.00 20.77 3.45
N VAL A 40 14.86 19.87 3.87
CA VAL A 40 14.50 18.48 4.19
C VAL A 40 15.30 17.95 5.37
N VAL A 41 14.71 17.02 6.11
CA VAL A 41 15.42 16.29 7.19
C VAL A 41 16.62 15.51 6.63
N PRO A 42 17.67 15.29 7.44
CA PRO A 42 18.89 14.60 7.00
C PRO A 42 18.63 13.25 6.34
N GLY A 43 17.76 12.43 6.94
CA GLY A 43 17.41 11.12 6.40
C GLY A 43 16.77 11.17 5.02
N LEU A 44 15.82 12.09 4.80
CA LEU A 44 15.21 12.27 3.49
C LEU A 44 16.25 12.75 2.46
N ARG A 45 17.15 13.65 2.84
CA ARG A 45 18.25 14.08 1.96
C ARG A 45 19.13 12.92 1.52
N HIS A 46 19.51 12.04 2.44
CA HIS A 46 20.28 10.85 2.11
C HIS A 46 19.51 9.89 1.20
N LEU A 47 18.22 9.71 1.44
CA LEU A 47 17.35 8.90 0.59
C LEU A 47 17.30 9.46 -0.84
N LEU A 48 17.03 10.75 -1.00
CA LEU A 48 16.97 11.44 -2.31
C LEU A 48 18.28 11.28 -3.09
N ARG A 49 19.44 11.47 -2.44
CA ARG A 49 20.75 11.26 -3.07
C ARG A 49 20.93 9.83 -3.58
N LYS A 50 20.58 8.84 -2.76
CA LYS A 50 20.65 7.43 -3.20
C LYS A 50 19.74 7.12 -4.37
N LEU A 51 18.59 7.77 -4.44
CA LEU A 51 17.62 7.65 -5.54
C LEU A 51 17.99 8.49 -6.76
N LYS A 52 19.04 9.33 -6.66
CA LYS A 52 19.45 10.29 -7.69
C LYS A 52 18.33 11.30 -8.03
N LEU A 53 17.50 11.64 -7.02
CA LEU A 53 16.46 12.66 -7.08
C LEU A 53 16.97 13.96 -6.45
N GLU A 54 17.91 14.62 -7.11
CA GLU A 54 18.51 15.86 -6.59
C GLU A 54 18.03 17.11 -7.35
N GLU A 55 17.44 16.92 -8.52
CA GLU A 55 16.97 18.01 -9.40
C GLU A 55 15.44 17.88 -9.60
N HIS A 56 14.75 19.00 -9.38
CA HIS A 56 13.33 19.20 -9.69
C HIS A 56 12.39 18.05 -9.33
N ILE A 57 12.24 17.81 -8.03
CA ILE A 57 11.32 16.79 -7.48
C ILE A 57 9.88 17.23 -7.71
N THR A 58 9.05 16.30 -8.17
CA THR A 58 7.65 16.48 -8.52
C THR A 58 6.71 15.66 -7.62
N GLU A 59 5.40 15.86 -7.74
CA GLU A 59 4.39 15.02 -7.11
C GLU A 59 4.45 13.56 -7.55
N ASP A 60 4.87 13.30 -8.79
CA ASP A 60 5.06 11.93 -9.30
C ASP A 60 6.20 11.20 -8.58
N ASP A 61 7.27 11.92 -8.21
CA ASP A 61 8.35 11.34 -7.39
C ASP A 61 7.85 10.97 -5.99
N PHE A 62 6.93 11.77 -5.42
CA PHE A 62 6.27 11.41 -4.16
C PHE A 62 5.39 10.18 -4.31
N ALA A 63 4.57 10.13 -5.37
CA ALA A 63 3.60 9.06 -5.61
C ALA A 63 4.25 7.72 -5.98
N PHE A 64 5.24 7.73 -6.88
CA PHE A 64 5.72 6.52 -7.54
C PHE A 64 7.13 6.10 -7.12
N THR A 65 7.88 6.95 -6.39
CA THR A 65 9.23 6.64 -5.95
C THR A 65 9.36 6.70 -4.42
N ILE A 66 9.17 7.85 -3.81
CA ILE A 66 9.43 8.06 -2.37
C ILE A 66 8.37 7.37 -1.51
N GLY A 67 7.09 7.58 -1.78
CA GLY A 67 5.98 6.97 -1.04
C GLY A 67 6.02 5.44 -1.04
N PRO A 68 6.18 4.76 -2.19
CA PRO A 68 6.34 3.31 -2.24
C PRO A 68 7.52 2.77 -1.43
N ILE A 69 8.65 3.48 -1.37
CA ILE A 69 9.84 3.09 -0.58
C ILE A 69 9.53 3.19 0.92
N ILE A 70 8.92 4.30 1.36
CA ILE A 70 8.51 4.50 2.75
C ILE A 70 7.50 3.42 3.17
N ASN A 71 6.49 3.16 2.36
CA ASN A 71 5.44 2.21 2.66
C ASN A 71 5.89 0.74 2.61
N ALA A 72 6.98 0.43 1.88
CA ALA A 72 7.45 -0.96 1.70
C ALA A 72 7.85 -1.61 3.02
N SER A 73 8.50 -0.85 3.91
CA SER A 73 8.98 -1.36 5.20
C SER A 73 7.84 -1.85 6.09
N GLY A 74 6.79 -1.04 6.27
CA GLY A 74 5.59 -1.43 7.04
C GLY A 74 4.74 -2.54 6.39
N ARG A 75 4.93 -2.80 5.08
CA ARG A 75 4.28 -3.92 4.40
C ARG A 75 4.98 -5.25 4.60
N LEU A 76 6.30 -5.27 4.75
CA LEU A 76 7.08 -6.50 4.85
C LEU A 76 7.49 -6.85 6.28
N TYR A 77 7.53 -5.88 7.19
CA TYR A 77 8.06 -6.06 8.54
C TYR A 77 7.14 -5.38 9.57
N ASP A 78 6.95 -6.05 10.71
CA ASP A 78 6.07 -5.56 11.79
C ASP A 78 6.57 -4.25 12.42
N ASP A 79 7.90 -4.05 12.49
CA ASP A 79 8.58 -2.84 12.98
C ASP A 79 8.94 -1.82 11.87
N GLY A 80 8.47 -2.07 10.66
CA GLY A 80 8.86 -1.31 9.48
C GLY A 80 8.60 0.20 9.57
N ALA A 81 7.49 0.60 10.19
CA ALA A 81 7.16 2.01 10.37
C ALA A 81 8.17 2.71 11.31
N SER A 82 8.59 2.05 12.40
CA SER A 82 9.60 2.56 13.33
C SER A 82 10.95 2.75 12.63
N SER A 83 11.35 1.79 11.79
CA SER A 83 12.59 1.88 11.02
C SER A 83 12.62 3.09 10.06
N VAL A 84 11.49 3.46 9.48
CA VAL A 84 11.35 4.66 8.65
C VAL A 84 11.41 5.93 9.50
N LEU A 85 10.70 5.93 10.63
CA LEU A 85 10.71 7.06 11.56
C LEU A 85 12.13 7.36 12.04
N ASP A 86 12.90 6.34 12.42
CA ASP A 86 14.29 6.48 12.86
C ASP A 86 15.17 7.21 11.83
N ILE A 87 14.93 6.99 10.54
CA ILE A 87 15.63 7.71 9.46
C ILE A 87 15.23 9.19 9.43
N PHE A 88 13.93 9.50 9.58
CA PHE A 88 13.43 10.87 9.44
C PHE A 88 13.67 11.74 10.67
N VAL A 89 13.84 11.15 11.86
CA VAL A 89 14.20 11.88 13.09
C VAL A 89 15.70 11.93 13.37
N ALA A 90 16.50 11.19 12.58
CA ALA A 90 17.95 11.11 12.79
C ALA A 90 18.65 12.47 12.58
N ASP A 91 19.69 12.68 13.38
CA ASP A 91 20.60 13.84 13.23
C ASP A 91 21.54 13.63 12.04
N TRP A 92 22.05 14.74 11.48
CA TRP A 92 23.03 14.71 10.39
C TRP A 92 24.36 14.02 10.76
N ARG A 93 24.63 13.84 12.05
CA ARG A 93 25.79 13.10 12.59
C ARG A 93 25.59 11.58 12.60
N ASP A 94 24.39 11.09 12.31
CA ASP A 94 24.15 9.65 12.24
C ASP A 94 24.84 9.08 11.00
N TYR A 95 26.02 8.52 11.20
CA TYR A 95 26.83 7.89 10.15
C TYR A 95 26.16 6.65 9.53
N GLN A 96 25.09 6.12 10.15
CA GLN A 96 24.35 4.97 9.64
C GLN A 96 23.26 5.37 8.63
N LEU A 97 22.93 6.66 8.48
CA LEU A 97 21.89 7.11 7.57
C LEU A 97 22.05 6.58 6.14
N PRO A 98 23.24 6.62 5.53
CA PRO A 98 23.41 6.06 4.17
C PRO A 98 23.10 4.58 4.08
N TYR A 99 23.42 3.79 5.12
CA TYR A 99 23.09 2.37 5.20
C TYR A 99 21.59 2.15 5.40
N LYS A 100 20.97 2.84 6.36
CA LYS A 100 19.55 2.75 6.66
C LYS A 100 18.70 3.10 5.41
N CYS A 101 19.05 4.16 4.70
CA CYS A 101 18.38 4.54 3.45
C CYS A 101 18.56 3.49 2.33
N GLY A 102 19.76 2.87 2.22
CA GLY A 102 19.99 1.77 1.31
C GLY A 102 19.09 0.59 1.60
N LYS A 103 19.00 0.20 2.88
CA LYS A 103 18.12 -0.89 3.32
C LYS A 103 16.65 -0.64 2.99
N LEU A 104 16.14 0.60 3.10
CA LEU A 104 14.77 0.93 2.69
C LEU A 104 14.54 0.70 1.18
N ILE A 105 15.52 1.06 0.35
CA ILE A 105 15.45 0.84 -1.11
C ILE A 105 15.41 -0.66 -1.40
N ASP A 106 16.30 -1.45 -0.75
CA ASP A 106 16.36 -2.90 -0.91
C ASP A 106 15.04 -3.57 -0.50
N ILE A 107 14.43 -3.14 0.61
CA ILE A 107 13.11 -3.60 1.08
C ILE A 107 12.04 -3.33 0.02
N ASN A 108 12.06 -2.17 -0.62
CA ASN A 108 11.10 -1.87 -1.68
C ASN A 108 11.31 -2.75 -2.93
N GLU A 109 12.56 -3.06 -3.30
CA GLU A 109 12.84 -3.99 -4.40
C GLU A 109 12.39 -5.42 -4.03
N GLU A 110 12.59 -5.86 -2.79
CA GLU A 110 12.06 -7.11 -2.29
C GLU A 110 10.52 -7.16 -2.38
N ARG A 111 9.83 -6.11 -1.94
CA ARG A 111 8.37 -5.98 -2.07
C ARG A 111 7.93 -6.11 -3.52
N LYS A 112 8.59 -5.40 -4.45
CA LYS A 112 8.30 -5.48 -5.89
C LYS A 112 8.49 -6.89 -6.43
N LYS A 113 9.56 -7.58 -6.02
CA LYS A 113 9.85 -8.96 -6.42
C LYS A 113 8.79 -9.92 -5.89
N ARG A 114 8.42 -9.82 -4.60
CA ARG A 114 7.36 -10.65 -4.01
C ARG A 114 6.02 -10.43 -4.73
N LEU A 115 5.65 -9.18 -5.03
CA LEU A 115 4.42 -8.87 -5.76
C LEU A 115 4.44 -9.46 -7.18
N ARG A 116 5.53 -9.31 -7.92
CA ARG A 116 5.67 -9.91 -9.27
C ARG A 116 5.51 -11.42 -9.21
N ASN A 117 6.27 -12.09 -8.35
CA ASN A 117 6.19 -13.54 -8.20
C ASN A 117 4.77 -14.01 -7.85
N ALA A 118 4.08 -13.29 -6.96
CA ALA A 118 2.70 -13.59 -6.62
C ALA A 118 1.77 -13.46 -7.84
N ILE A 119 1.87 -12.39 -8.60
CA ILE A 119 1.04 -12.18 -9.81
C ILE A 119 1.35 -13.23 -10.88
N ASP A 120 2.64 -13.55 -11.10
CA ASP A 120 3.08 -14.52 -12.12
C ASP A 120 2.66 -15.96 -11.75
N SER A 121 2.48 -16.27 -10.46
CA SER A 121 2.01 -17.59 -10.00
C SER A 121 0.50 -17.79 -10.13
N ILE A 122 -0.28 -16.74 -10.39
CA ILE A 122 -1.73 -16.82 -10.49
C ILE A 122 -2.12 -17.26 -11.90
N ASP A 123 -2.67 -18.46 -11.99
CA ASP A 123 -3.23 -18.99 -13.26
C ASP A 123 -4.68 -18.50 -13.43
N LEU A 124 -4.85 -17.46 -14.23
CA LEU A 124 -6.15 -16.88 -14.56
C LEU A 124 -6.26 -16.68 -16.08
N PRO A 125 -7.47 -16.85 -16.65
CA PRO A 125 -7.70 -16.58 -18.07
C PRO A 125 -7.38 -15.12 -18.42
N THR A 126 -7.12 -14.85 -19.70
CA THR A 126 -6.80 -13.51 -20.20
C THR A 126 -7.92 -12.49 -19.95
N HIS A 127 -9.16 -12.94 -20.01
CA HIS A 127 -10.36 -12.14 -19.76
C HIS A 127 -11.22 -12.76 -18.66
N LYS A 128 -11.67 -11.95 -17.73
CA LYS A 128 -12.60 -12.33 -16.68
C LYS A 128 -13.62 -11.21 -16.47
N SER A 129 -14.90 -11.56 -16.45
CA SER A 129 -16.01 -10.62 -16.29
C SER A 129 -16.76 -10.77 -14.95
N THR A 130 -16.32 -11.71 -14.11
CA THR A 130 -16.91 -11.95 -12.79
C THR A 130 -15.95 -11.50 -11.69
N PRO A 131 -16.46 -11.11 -10.51
CA PRO A 131 -15.63 -10.78 -9.36
C PRO A 131 -14.63 -11.91 -9.06
N LEU A 132 -13.47 -11.53 -8.52
CA LEU A 132 -12.39 -12.47 -8.23
C LEU A 132 -12.20 -12.63 -6.72
N VAL A 133 -12.15 -13.89 -6.28
CA VAL A 133 -11.63 -14.25 -4.95
C VAL A 133 -10.44 -15.18 -5.15
N ILE A 134 -9.29 -14.77 -4.65
CA ILE A 134 -8.04 -15.53 -4.79
C ILE A 134 -7.42 -15.78 -3.43
N TYR A 135 -6.71 -16.86 -3.30
CA TYR A 135 -6.07 -17.26 -2.06
C TYR A 135 -4.75 -17.97 -2.30
N ASP A 136 -3.74 -17.54 -1.55
CA ASP A 136 -2.49 -18.28 -1.42
C ASP A 136 -1.98 -18.14 0.03
N PRO A 137 -1.63 -19.26 0.70
CA PRO A 137 -1.20 -19.25 2.09
C PRO A 137 0.15 -18.57 2.32
N ASP A 138 0.96 -18.44 1.27
CA ASP A 138 2.35 -17.96 1.35
C ASP A 138 2.49 -16.49 0.97
N TRP A 139 1.43 -15.84 0.55
CA TRP A 139 1.43 -14.38 0.39
C TRP A 139 1.50 -13.71 1.77
N GLY A 140 2.35 -12.72 1.90
CA GLY A 140 2.40 -11.92 3.13
C GLY A 140 1.21 -10.97 3.24
N GLU A 141 0.71 -10.76 4.46
CA GLU A 141 -0.44 -9.88 4.73
C GLU A 141 -0.26 -8.47 4.15
N GLY A 142 0.97 -7.95 4.11
CA GLY A 142 1.26 -6.60 3.61
C GLY A 142 1.21 -6.44 2.09
N ILE A 143 1.16 -7.55 1.31
CA ILE A 143 1.11 -7.48 -0.16
C ILE A 143 -0.23 -7.89 -0.77
N VAL A 144 -1.13 -8.54 -0.03
CA VAL A 144 -2.43 -8.98 -0.56
C VAL A 144 -3.25 -7.81 -1.12
N GLY A 145 -3.20 -6.64 -0.49
CA GLY A 145 -3.86 -5.44 -1.01
C GLY A 145 -3.27 -4.90 -2.32
N LEU A 146 -1.97 -5.13 -2.55
CA LEU A 146 -1.30 -4.79 -3.82
C LEU A 146 -1.66 -5.80 -4.90
N ILE A 147 -1.76 -7.08 -4.56
CA ILE A 147 -2.21 -8.14 -5.46
C ILE A 147 -3.64 -7.86 -5.92
N ALA A 148 -4.56 -7.62 -4.96
CA ALA A 148 -5.94 -7.28 -5.28
C ALA A 148 -6.03 -6.05 -6.19
N GLY A 149 -5.24 -4.99 -5.93
CA GLY A 149 -5.19 -3.79 -6.74
C GLY A 149 -4.73 -4.06 -8.17
N LYS A 150 -3.65 -4.82 -8.34
CA LYS A 150 -3.12 -5.16 -9.68
C LYS A 150 -4.09 -6.01 -10.50
N LEU A 151 -4.78 -6.94 -9.87
CA LEU A 151 -5.79 -7.76 -10.57
C LEU A 151 -7.06 -6.97 -10.86
N CYS A 152 -7.50 -6.11 -9.95
CA CYS A 152 -8.62 -5.22 -10.18
C CYS A 152 -8.35 -4.26 -11.36
N GLU A 153 -7.16 -3.70 -11.44
CA GLU A 153 -6.69 -2.87 -12.56
C GLU A 153 -6.65 -3.65 -13.89
N LYS A 154 -6.13 -4.89 -13.87
CA LYS A 154 -5.97 -5.74 -15.06
C LYS A 154 -7.31 -6.23 -15.62
N TYR A 155 -8.21 -6.68 -14.75
CA TYR A 155 -9.45 -7.34 -15.16
C TYR A 155 -10.69 -6.45 -15.12
N HIS A 156 -10.58 -5.26 -14.52
CA HIS A 156 -11.70 -4.32 -14.33
C HIS A 156 -12.91 -4.94 -13.61
N VAL A 157 -12.63 -5.74 -12.58
CA VAL A 157 -13.64 -6.38 -11.71
C VAL A 157 -13.26 -6.21 -10.25
N PRO A 158 -14.21 -6.31 -9.30
CA PRO A 158 -13.90 -6.38 -7.88
C PRO A 158 -13.03 -7.61 -7.56
N VAL A 159 -12.03 -7.42 -6.70
CA VAL A 159 -11.08 -8.48 -6.32
C VAL A 159 -10.90 -8.52 -4.82
N ILE A 160 -10.99 -9.72 -4.25
CA ILE A 160 -10.54 -10.02 -2.88
C ILE A 160 -9.36 -10.99 -2.96
N ALA A 161 -8.22 -10.60 -2.41
CA ALA A 161 -7.05 -11.47 -2.26
C ALA A 161 -6.89 -11.84 -0.79
N PHE A 162 -6.78 -13.14 -0.50
CA PHE A 162 -6.58 -13.68 0.84
C PHE A 162 -5.20 -14.30 1.02
N THR A 163 -4.71 -14.25 2.25
CA THR A 163 -3.57 -15.05 2.71
C THR A 163 -3.87 -15.63 4.09
N ARG A 164 -3.04 -16.58 4.52
CA ARG A 164 -3.18 -17.22 5.83
C ARG A 164 -2.40 -16.44 6.89
N THR A 165 -3.06 -16.10 8.00
CA THR A 165 -2.42 -15.54 9.18
C THR A 165 -1.69 -16.61 10.00
N LYS A 166 -0.84 -16.19 10.93
CA LYS A 166 -0.19 -17.07 11.91
C LYS A 166 -1.20 -17.85 12.77
N SER A 167 -2.40 -17.30 13.00
CA SER A 167 -3.49 -17.95 13.74
C SER A 167 -4.32 -18.93 12.90
N GLY A 168 -4.03 -19.12 11.60
CA GLY A 168 -4.73 -20.01 10.70
C GLY A 168 -6.00 -19.42 10.06
N GLN A 169 -6.40 -18.24 10.44
CA GLN A 169 -7.48 -17.49 9.77
C GLN A 169 -7.00 -16.96 8.41
N LEU A 170 -7.94 -16.61 7.55
CA LEU A 170 -7.63 -15.91 6.31
C LEU A 170 -7.86 -14.42 6.49
N LYS A 171 -6.82 -13.64 6.18
CA LYS A 171 -6.88 -12.19 6.09
C LYS A 171 -6.91 -11.77 4.64
N GLY A 172 -7.91 -10.99 4.27
CA GLY A 172 -8.15 -10.54 2.91
C GLY A 172 -8.03 -9.03 2.77
N SER A 173 -7.71 -8.61 1.57
CA SER A 173 -7.82 -7.22 1.15
C SER A 173 -8.59 -7.15 -0.16
N GLY A 174 -9.60 -6.27 -0.19
CA GLY A 174 -10.44 -6.02 -1.33
C GLY A 174 -10.07 -4.75 -2.10
N ARG A 175 -10.30 -4.80 -3.39
CA ARG A 175 -10.28 -3.63 -4.28
C ARG A 175 -11.47 -3.68 -5.20
N SER A 176 -12.04 -2.51 -5.50
CA SER A 176 -13.23 -2.39 -6.34
C SER A 176 -13.04 -1.39 -7.47
N ILE A 177 -13.95 -1.45 -8.42
CA ILE A 177 -14.05 -0.55 -9.55
C ILE A 177 -15.14 0.52 -9.27
N PRO A 178 -15.12 1.66 -9.97
CA PRO A 178 -16.19 2.65 -9.88
C PRO A 178 -17.56 2.02 -10.12
N GLY A 179 -18.53 2.38 -9.28
CA GLY A 179 -19.91 1.86 -9.37
C GLY A 179 -20.18 0.64 -8.49
N ILE A 180 -19.17 -0.04 -7.95
CA ILE A 180 -19.35 -1.15 -6.99
C ILE A 180 -18.77 -0.74 -5.63
N HIS A 181 -19.66 -0.49 -4.68
CA HIS A 181 -19.30 -0.09 -3.32
C HIS A 181 -18.97 -1.30 -2.46
N LEU A 182 -17.69 -1.59 -2.28
CA LEU A 182 -17.21 -2.84 -1.68
C LEU A 182 -17.76 -3.06 -0.26
N LYS A 183 -17.87 -1.99 0.54
CA LYS A 183 -18.46 -2.08 1.87
C LYS A 183 -19.92 -2.58 1.82
N ASN A 184 -20.74 -2.07 0.90
CA ASN A 184 -22.14 -2.50 0.76
C ASN A 184 -22.21 -3.97 0.31
N VAL A 185 -21.30 -4.40 -0.57
CA VAL A 185 -21.17 -5.80 -0.97
C VAL A 185 -20.88 -6.67 0.25
N LEU A 186 -19.90 -6.30 1.08
CA LEU A 186 -19.57 -7.07 2.30
C LEU A 186 -20.67 -7.01 3.37
N ASP A 187 -21.39 -5.89 3.49
CA ASP A 187 -22.53 -5.75 4.40
C ASP A 187 -23.68 -6.72 4.05
N SER A 188 -23.81 -7.12 2.76
CA SER A 188 -24.82 -8.06 2.27
C SER A 188 -24.43 -9.53 2.43
N ILE A 189 -23.16 -9.84 2.69
CA ILE A 189 -22.68 -11.20 2.92
C ILE A 189 -23.16 -11.71 4.30
N PRO A 190 -23.60 -12.98 4.43
CA PRO A 190 -24.01 -13.54 5.70
C PRO A 190 -22.95 -13.36 6.79
N LYS A 191 -23.35 -12.82 7.94
CA LYS A 191 -22.44 -12.43 9.04
C LYS A 191 -21.66 -13.58 9.66
N ASP A 192 -22.14 -14.80 9.54
CA ASP A 192 -21.46 -16.01 10.03
C ASP A 192 -20.25 -16.41 9.18
N ILE A 193 -20.10 -15.84 7.96
CA ILE A 193 -18.96 -16.05 7.09
C ILE A 193 -17.79 -15.15 7.49
N LEU A 194 -18.08 -13.90 7.85
CA LEU A 194 -17.10 -12.85 8.15
C LEU A 194 -16.76 -12.85 9.65
N ILE A 195 -15.48 -12.82 9.98
CA ILE A 195 -15.00 -12.58 11.35
C ILE A 195 -14.99 -11.07 11.62
N GLY A 196 -14.58 -10.29 10.64
CA GLY A 196 -14.54 -8.85 10.70
C GLY A 196 -14.16 -8.27 9.34
N TYR A 197 -14.58 -7.04 9.10
CA TYR A 197 -14.24 -6.29 7.89
C TYR A 197 -14.34 -4.79 8.17
N GLY A 198 -13.66 -3.99 7.36
CA GLY A 198 -13.69 -2.54 7.46
C GLY A 198 -12.84 -1.87 6.39
N GLY A 199 -13.27 -0.67 6.02
CA GLY A 199 -12.62 0.14 5.00
C GLY A 199 -13.57 1.16 4.41
N HIS A 200 -13.53 1.30 3.10
CA HIS A 200 -14.33 2.30 2.36
C HIS A 200 -14.74 1.76 0.98
N GLU A 201 -15.44 2.58 0.19
CA GLU A 201 -16.01 2.22 -1.10
C GLU A 201 -15.08 1.39 -2.01
N GLY A 202 -13.85 1.83 -2.20
CA GLY A 202 -12.89 1.24 -3.15
C GLY A 202 -11.93 0.21 -2.56
N ALA A 203 -11.82 0.13 -1.22
CA ALA A 203 -10.85 -0.74 -0.55
C ALA A 203 -11.32 -1.19 0.82
N GLU A 204 -11.25 -2.48 1.08
CA GLU A 204 -11.67 -3.12 2.32
C GLU A 204 -10.65 -4.13 2.82
N GLY A 205 -10.51 -4.19 4.15
CA GLY A 205 -9.83 -5.28 4.84
C GLY A 205 -10.86 -6.23 5.44
N LEU A 206 -10.62 -7.53 5.40
CA LEU A 206 -11.54 -8.50 5.97
C LEU A 206 -10.82 -9.75 6.48
N SER A 207 -11.51 -10.48 7.36
CA SER A 207 -11.03 -11.76 7.88
C SER A 207 -12.15 -12.79 7.85
N ILE A 208 -11.81 -14.01 7.47
CA ILE A 208 -12.73 -15.18 7.46
C ILE A 208 -12.04 -16.39 8.03
N LYS A 209 -12.83 -17.42 8.42
CA LYS A 209 -12.29 -18.75 8.66
C LYS A 209 -11.96 -19.43 7.34
N LYS A 210 -10.92 -20.27 7.33
CA LYS A 210 -10.48 -20.97 6.10
C LYS A 210 -11.59 -21.84 5.47
N GLU A 211 -12.38 -22.49 6.31
CA GLU A 211 -13.52 -23.32 5.87
C GLU A 211 -14.60 -22.52 5.13
N ASN A 212 -14.69 -21.22 5.38
CA ASN A 212 -15.68 -20.33 4.76
C ASN A 212 -15.26 -19.80 3.38
N LEU A 213 -14.03 -20.06 2.91
CA LEU A 213 -13.51 -19.45 1.68
C LEU A 213 -14.41 -19.69 0.46
N LYS A 214 -14.80 -20.95 0.21
CA LYS A 214 -15.67 -21.29 -0.93
C LYS A 214 -17.08 -20.72 -0.81
N ARG A 215 -17.59 -20.63 0.41
CA ARG A 215 -18.90 -20.02 0.67
C ARG A 215 -18.83 -18.50 0.48
N PHE A 216 -17.77 -17.88 0.97
CA PHE A 216 -17.49 -16.45 0.74
C PHE A 216 -17.43 -16.10 -0.75
N GLU A 217 -16.67 -16.87 -1.54
CA GLU A 217 -16.53 -16.68 -2.99
C GLU A 217 -17.89 -16.64 -3.69
N LYS A 218 -18.77 -17.62 -3.40
CA LYS A 218 -20.12 -17.66 -3.97
C LYS A 218 -20.99 -16.46 -3.58
N GLU A 219 -20.96 -16.07 -2.31
CA GLU A 219 -21.76 -14.96 -1.84
C GLU A 219 -21.22 -13.61 -2.34
N PHE A 220 -19.89 -13.48 -2.46
CA PHE A 220 -19.25 -12.31 -3.03
C PHE A 220 -19.59 -12.13 -4.52
N GLU A 221 -19.57 -13.21 -5.30
CA GLU A 221 -19.95 -13.18 -6.72
C GLU A 221 -21.42 -12.79 -6.92
N LYS A 222 -22.33 -13.23 -6.04
CA LYS A 222 -23.75 -12.85 -6.11
C LYS A 222 -24.02 -11.40 -5.70
N ALA A 223 -23.18 -10.87 -4.80
CA ALA A 223 -23.38 -9.54 -4.22
C ALA A 223 -22.81 -8.42 -5.08
N CYS A 224 -21.91 -8.72 -6.02
CA CYS A 224 -21.36 -7.78 -6.99
C CYS A 224 -22.19 -7.74 -8.28
#